data_c776678ad38b736bdfd5424797d4f51e
#
_entry.id   c776678ad38b736bdfd5424797d4f51e
#
_cell.length_a   1.000
_cell.length_b   1.000
_cell.length_c   1.000
_cell.angle_alpha   90.00
_cell.angle_beta   90.00
_cell.angle_gamma   90.00
#
_symmetry.space_group_name_H-M   'P 1'
#
loop_
_entity.id
_entity.type
_entity.pdbx_description
1 polymer ?
#
loop_
_entity_poly.entity_id
_entity_poly.type
_entity_poly.pdbx_seq_one_letter_code
_entity_poly.pdbx_strand_id
1 'polypeptide(L)'
;MIKKVEHLLRSYKENKAEVEMLTYRLDLNAIDYSKDRIQTSNISTLDEVVIAREKKLMQLKQDIHTTEALIKSLGDRDCKIINDFYILERSQTKIGADLEITEDAVWKAKYVILKKMANLLSKVEAKPL
;
A
#
# COMPACT_ATOMS: atom_id res chain seq x y z
N MET A 1 -10.38 -10.23 7.57
CA MET A 1 -9.26 -10.16 6.62
C MET A 1 -9.60 -9.51 5.27
N ILE A 2 -10.75 -9.81 4.68
CA ILE A 2 -11.14 -9.19 3.41
C ILE A 2 -11.13 -7.67 3.49
N LYS A 3 -11.67 -7.10 4.56
CA LYS A 3 -11.68 -5.64 4.77
C LYS A 3 -10.26 -5.04 4.82
N LYS A 4 -9.33 -5.77 5.43
CA LYS A 4 -7.94 -5.35 5.49
C LYS A 4 -7.28 -5.35 4.11
N VAL A 5 -7.53 -6.39 3.31
CA VAL A 5 -7.06 -6.47 1.93
C VAL A 5 -7.62 -5.32 1.09
N GLU A 6 -8.94 -5.07 1.18
CA GLU A 6 -9.55 -3.94 0.47
C GLU A 6 -8.93 -2.61 0.88
N HIS A 7 -8.68 -2.42 2.17
CA HIS A 7 -8.04 -1.19 2.65
C HIS A 7 -6.65 -1.03 2.06
N LEU A 8 -5.84 -2.08 2.05
CA LEU A 8 -4.51 -2.05 1.45
C LEU A 8 -4.57 -1.70 -0.04
N LEU A 9 -5.51 -2.30 -0.78
CA LEU A 9 -5.67 -2.04 -2.21
C LEU A 9 -6.12 -0.60 -2.48
N ARG A 10 -7.09 -0.10 -1.72
CA ARG A 10 -7.61 1.27 -1.90
C ARG A 10 -6.61 2.34 -1.53
N SER A 11 -5.79 2.09 -0.52
CA SER A 11 -4.79 3.06 -0.06
C SER A 11 -3.44 2.96 -0.78
N TYR A 12 -3.28 2.04 -1.70
CA TYR A 12 -2.00 1.76 -2.37
C TYR A 12 -1.38 3.01 -3.03
N LYS A 13 -2.14 3.71 -3.86
CA LYS A 13 -1.66 4.93 -4.54
C LYS A 13 -1.30 6.02 -3.54
N GLU A 14 -2.16 6.23 -2.57
CA GLU A 14 -1.97 7.23 -1.52
C GLU A 14 -0.73 6.90 -0.69
N ASN A 15 -0.55 5.63 -0.33
CA ASN A 15 0.62 5.17 0.41
C ASN A 15 1.91 5.43 -0.38
N LYS A 16 1.91 5.20 -1.68
CA LYS A 16 3.08 5.47 -2.53
C LYS A 16 3.40 6.96 -2.56
N ALA A 17 2.38 7.81 -2.67
CA ALA A 17 2.56 9.26 -2.66
C ALA A 17 3.10 9.73 -1.30
N GLU A 18 2.58 9.17 -0.20
CA GLU A 18 3.07 9.51 1.14
C GLU A 18 4.54 9.09 1.33
N VAL A 19 4.94 7.93 0.80
CA VAL A 19 6.34 7.50 0.87
C VAL A 19 7.25 8.50 0.16
N GLU A 20 6.87 8.96 -1.02
CA GLU A 20 7.65 9.96 -1.74
C GLU A 20 7.80 11.25 -0.95
N MET A 21 6.69 11.76 -0.40
CA MET A 21 6.70 13.00 0.38
C MET A 21 7.51 12.87 1.66
N LEU A 22 7.36 11.76 2.38
CA LEU A 22 8.09 11.53 3.64
C LEU A 22 9.59 11.35 3.38
N THR A 23 9.95 10.63 2.32
CA THR A 23 11.35 10.45 1.94
C THR A 23 12.01 11.80 1.64
N TYR A 24 11.32 12.65 0.89
CA TYR A 24 11.80 13.99 0.57
C TYR A 24 11.99 14.83 1.84
N ARG A 25 11.03 14.79 2.76
CA ARG A 25 11.12 15.55 4.02
C ARG A 25 12.23 15.06 4.94
N LEU A 26 12.46 13.74 4.98
CA LEU A 26 13.57 13.18 5.76
C LEU A 26 14.91 13.60 5.19
N ASP A 27 15.03 13.62 3.86
CA ASP A 27 16.24 14.09 3.19
C ASP A 27 16.50 15.56 3.49
N LEU A 28 15.46 16.41 3.45
CA LEU A 28 15.57 17.82 3.81
C LEU A 28 15.97 18.01 5.27
N ASN A 29 15.37 17.24 6.18
CA ASN A 29 15.71 17.31 7.60
C ASN A 29 17.16 16.90 7.86
N ALA A 30 17.66 15.91 7.14
CA ALA A 30 19.06 15.50 7.24
C ALA A 30 20.01 16.60 6.79
N ILE A 31 19.67 17.33 5.73
CA ILE A 31 20.44 18.49 5.25
C ILE A 31 20.41 19.61 6.29
N ASP A 32 19.23 19.94 6.81
CA ASP A 32 19.06 20.99 7.82
C ASP A 32 19.80 20.63 9.11
N TYR A 33 19.72 19.36 9.51
CA TYR A 33 20.42 18.87 10.70
C TYR A 33 21.93 19.03 10.58
N SER A 34 22.49 18.83 9.41
CA SER A 34 23.92 19.01 9.18
C SER A 34 24.35 20.47 9.21
N LYS A 35 23.45 21.40 8.89
CA LYS A 35 23.71 22.85 8.91
C LYS A 35 23.56 23.46 10.31
N ASP A 36 22.67 22.95 11.13
CA ASP A 36 22.29 23.52 12.44
C ASP A 36 22.94 22.83 13.63
N ARG A 37 24.19 22.46 13.52
CA ARG A 37 24.93 21.83 14.63
C ARG A 37 25.04 22.69 15.89
N ILE A 38 24.63 23.95 15.82
CA ILE A 38 24.80 24.93 16.89
C ILE A 38 23.62 25.00 17.86
N GLN A 39 22.44 24.46 17.46
CA GLN A 39 21.23 24.50 18.30
C GLN A 39 21.00 23.18 19.03
N THR A 40 21.67 23.03 20.18
CA THR A 40 21.58 21.80 20.99
C THR A 40 20.25 21.63 21.72
N SER A 41 19.48 22.70 21.93
CA SER A 41 18.21 22.64 22.67
C SER A 41 17.06 21.99 21.91
N ASN A 42 17.12 21.91 20.58
CA ASN A 42 16.06 21.35 19.74
C ASN A 42 16.36 19.95 19.21
N ILE A 43 17.52 19.38 19.53
CA ILE A 43 17.98 18.10 19.01
C ILE A 43 17.04 16.96 19.40
N SER A 44 16.62 16.88 20.66
CA SER A 44 15.75 15.81 21.15
C SER A 44 14.37 15.84 20.48
N THR A 45 13.80 17.02 20.25
CA THR A 45 12.51 17.19 19.58
C THR A 45 12.60 16.82 18.11
N LEU A 46 13.69 17.22 17.43
CA LEU A 46 13.94 16.86 16.05
C LEU A 46 14.14 15.36 15.89
N ASP A 47 14.87 14.72 16.81
CA ASP A 47 15.08 13.28 16.80
C ASP A 47 13.76 12.52 16.97
N GLU A 48 12.88 12.95 17.85
CA GLU A 48 11.57 12.35 18.03
C GLU A 48 10.71 12.45 16.76
N VAL A 49 10.72 13.60 16.10
CA VAL A 49 9.99 13.82 14.85
C VAL A 49 10.56 12.94 13.74
N VAL A 50 11.88 12.85 13.62
CA VAL A 50 12.55 12.02 12.62
C VAL A 50 12.25 10.55 12.86
N ILE A 51 12.34 10.08 14.10
CA ILE A 51 12.03 8.69 14.46
C ILE A 51 10.56 8.35 14.12
N ALA A 52 9.63 9.25 14.45
CA ALA A 52 8.21 9.04 14.15
C ALA A 52 7.97 8.96 12.63
N ARG A 53 8.63 9.82 11.85
CA ARG A 53 8.54 9.80 10.39
C ARG A 53 9.15 8.53 9.79
N GLU A 54 10.26 8.08 10.33
CA GLU A 54 10.91 6.84 9.88
C GLU A 54 10.04 5.62 10.16
N LYS A 55 9.41 5.56 11.34
CA LYS A 55 8.47 4.47 11.68
C LYS A 55 7.28 4.47 10.74
N LYS A 56 6.71 5.63 10.47
CA LYS A 56 5.58 5.75 9.54
C LYS A 56 6.01 5.33 8.14
N LEU A 57 7.18 5.75 7.69
CA LEU A 57 7.72 5.39 6.38
C LEU A 57 7.91 3.88 6.26
N MET A 58 8.45 3.22 7.29
CA MET A 58 8.58 1.77 7.31
C MET A 58 7.24 1.07 7.21
N GLN A 59 6.23 1.53 7.95
CA GLN A 59 4.89 0.95 7.92
C GLN A 59 4.27 1.10 6.53
N LEU A 60 4.38 2.28 5.92
CA LEU A 60 3.87 2.53 4.57
C LEU A 60 4.57 1.64 3.53
N LYS A 61 5.88 1.51 3.62
CA LYS A 61 6.66 0.62 2.72
C LYS A 61 6.25 -0.83 2.89
N GLN A 62 6.00 -1.27 4.12
CA GLN A 62 5.52 -2.62 4.40
C GLN A 62 4.16 -2.86 3.77
N ASP A 63 3.23 -1.91 3.94
CA ASP A 63 1.89 -2.00 3.36
C ASP A 63 1.94 -2.03 1.83
N ILE A 64 2.77 -1.19 1.22
CA ILE A 64 2.97 -1.17 -0.23
C ILE A 64 3.51 -2.51 -0.71
N HIS A 65 4.54 -3.01 -0.05
CA HIS A 65 5.17 -4.29 -0.41
C HIS A 65 4.19 -5.45 -0.28
N THR A 66 3.42 -5.48 0.81
CA THR A 66 2.38 -6.49 1.03
C THR A 66 1.35 -6.46 -0.10
N THR A 67 0.87 -5.26 -0.45
CA THR A 67 -0.11 -5.09 -1.53
C THR A 67 0.46 -5.60 -2.86
N GLU A 68 1.68 -5.21 -3.19
CA GLU A 68 2.32 -5.65 -4.44
C GLU A 68 2.53 -7.17 -4.47
N ALA A 69 2.92 -7.77 -3.36
CA ALA A 69 3.11 -9.22 -3.27
C ALA A 69 1.79 -9.96 -3.45
N LEU A 70 0.71 -9.46 -2.84
CA LEU A 70 -0.63 -10.05 -3.01
C LEU A 70 -1.08 -9.98 -4.46
N ILE A 71 -0.87 -8.84 -5.13
CA ILE A 71 -1.23 -8.68 -6.54
C ILE A 71 -0.39 -9.62 -7.42
N LYS A 72 0.91 -9.73 -7.17
CA LYS A 72 1.80 -10.62 -7.92
C LYS A 72 1.46 -12.11 -7.77
N SER A 73 0.80 -12.48 -6.69
CA SER A 73 0.36 -13.87 -6.47
C SER A 73 -0.79 -14.29 -7.37
N LEU A 74 -1.44 -13.34 -8.05
CA LEU A 74 -2.60 -13.59 -8.89
C LEU A 74 -2.20 -13.93 -10.32
N GLY A 75 -3.08 -14.66 -11.02
CA GLY A 75 -2.93 -14.85 -12.47
C GLY A 75 -3.22 -13.56 -13.24
N ASP A 76 -2.92 -13.55 -14.53
CA ASP A 76 -3.02 -12.34 -15.36
C ASP A 76 -4.40 -11.72 -15.35
N ARG A 77 -5.45 -12.55 -15.50
CA ARG A 77 -6.83 -12.08 -15.49
C ARG A 77 -7.23 -11.48 -14.15
N ASP A 78 -6.94 -12.18 -13.07
CA ASP A 78 -7.27 -11.76 -11.72
C ASP A 78 -6.51 -10.48 -11.35
N CYS A 79 -5.24 -10.41 -11.72
CA CYS A 79 -4.41 -9.23 -11.53
C CYS A 79 -5.03 -8.02 -12.25
N LYS A 80 -5.49 -8.19 -13.50
CA LYS A 80 -6.13 -7.13 -14.26
C LYS A 80 -7.42 -6.65 -13.58
N ILE A 81 -8.26 -7.57 -13.11
CA ILE A 81 -9.51 -7.22 -12.43
C ILE A 81 -9.23 -6.36 -11.19
N ILE A 82 -8.34 -6.81 -10.34
CA ILE A 82 -8.02 -6.11 -9.08
C ILE A 82 -7.33 -4.78 -9.37
N ASN A 83 -6.37 -4.76 -10.26
CA ASN A 83 -5.66 -3.53 -10.61
C ASN A 83 -6.61 -2.48 -11.21
N ASP A 84 -7.45 -2.89 -12.15
CA ASP A 84 -8.38 -1.96 -12.78
C ASP A 84 -9.42 -1.45 -11.79
N PHE A 85 -9.94 -2.30 -10.93
CA PHE A 85 -10.98 -1.91 -9.97
C PHE A 85 -10.45 -1.01 -8.84
N TYR A 86 -9.37 -1.41 -8.19
CA TYR A 86 -8.88 -0.71 -6.99
C TYR A 86 -7.83 0.35 -7.29
N ILE A 87 -6.93 0.10 -8.23
CA ILE A 87 -5.82 1.02 -8.50
C ILE A 87 -6.24 2.08 -9.53
N LEU A 88 -6.82 1.65 -10.66
CA LEU A 88 -7.27 2.54 -11.72
C LEU A 88 -8.68 3.07 -11.51
N GLU A 89 -9.41 2.54 -10.51
CA GLU A 89 -10.77 2.95 -10.16
C GLU A 89 -11.74 2.88 -11.34
N ARG A 90 -11.60 1.85 -12.19
CA ARG A 90 -12.50 1.63 -13.32
C ARG A 90 -13.79 0.96 -12.85
N SER A 91 -14.89 1.23 -13.56
CA SER A 91 -16.18 0.62 -13.23
C SER A 91 -16.21 -0.87 -13.58
N GLN A 92 -17.07 -1.62 -12.90
CA GLN A 92 -17.28 -3.04 -13.20
C GLN A 92 -17.76 -3.25 -14.64
N THR A 93 -18.54 -2.32 -15.17
CA THR A 93 -19.02 -2.33 -16.54
C THR A 93 -17.85 -2.30 -17.53
N LYS A 94 -16.92 -1.39 -17.33
CA LYS A 94 -15.74 -1.26 -18.20
C LYS A 94 -14.82 -2.47 -18.11
N ILE A 95 -14.60 -2.98 -16.90
CA ILE A 95 -13.77 -4.17 -16.68
C ILE A 95 -14.41 -5.37 -17.38
N GLY A 96 -15.72 -5.54 -17.21
CA GLY A 96 -16.46 -6.61 -17.86
C GLY A 96 -16.39 -6.53 -19.38
N ALA A 97 -16.53 -5.33 -19.94
CA ALA A 97 -16.42 -5.11 -21.38
C ALA A 97 -15.03 -5.49 -21.91
N ASP A 98 -13.97 -5.10 -21.20
CA ASP A 98 -12.59 -5.41 -21.61
C ASP A 98 -12.30 -6.92 -21.57
N LEU A 99 -12.88 -7.64 -20.61
CA LEU A 99 -12.68 -9.09 -20.45
C LEU A 99 -13.75 -9.93 -21.14
N GLU A 100 -14.73 -9.29 -21.78
CA GLU A 100 -15.87 -9.95 -22.45
C GLU A 100 -16.67 -10.82 -21.48
N ILE A 101 -16.90 -10.32 -20.27
CA ILE A 101 -17.73 -10.97 -19.23
C ILE A 101 -18.77 -9.98 -18.71
N THR A 102 -19.77 -10.48 -17.99
CA THR A 102 -20.81 -9.63 -17.39
C THR A 102 -20.29 -8.90 -16.15
N GLU A 103 -20.98 -7.81 -15.77
CA GLU A 103 -20.68 -7.10 -14.53
C GLU A 103 -20.78 -8.03 -13.29
N ASP A 104 -21.79 -8.89 -13.28
CA ASP A 104 -21.99 -9.85 -12.18
C ASP A 104 -20.82 -10.83 -12.11
N ALA A 105 -20.30 -11.28 -13.25
CA ALA A 105 -19.12 -12.15 -13.30
C ALA A 105 -17.88 -11.43 -12.76
N VAL A 106 -17.71 -10.15 -13.07
CA VAL A 106 -16.61 -9.32 -12.51
C VAL A 106 -16.73 -9.24 -10.98
N TRP A 107 -17.94 -8.97 -10.47
CA TRP A 107 -18.19 -8.86 -9.04
C TRP A 107 -17.86 -10.16 -8.31
N LYS A 108 -18.33 -11.28 -8.87
CA LYS A 108 -18.08 -12.60 -8.29
C LYS A 108 -16.59 -12.95 -8.32
N ALA A 109 -15.91 -12.67 -9.43
CA ALA A 109 -14.49 -12.90 -9.57
C ALA A 109 -13.71 -12.07 -8.55
N LYS A 110 -14.06 -10.80 -8.41
CA LYS A 110 -13.44 -9.90 -7.42
C LYS A 110 -13.55 -10.47 -6.01
N TYR A 111 -14.72 -10.96 -5.63
CA TYR A 111 -14.94 -11.52 -4.29
C TYR A 111 -14.07 -12.77 -4.05
N VAL A 112 -13.99 -13.66 -5.03
CA VAL A 112 -13.14 -14.85 -4.96
C VAL A 112 -11.67 -14.47 -4.82
N ILE A 113 -11.23 -13.49 -5.59
CA ILE A 113 -9.85 -13.00 -5.54
C ILE A 113 -9.54 -12.41 -4.16
N LEU A 114 -10.43 -11.59 -3.62
CA LEU A 114 -10.25 -10.99 -2.29
C LEU A 114 -10.14 -12.06 -1.21
N LYS A 115 -10.92 -13.14 -1.32
CA LYS A 115 -10.82 -14.27 -0.39
C LYS A 115 -9.45 -14.95 -0.48
N LYS A 116 -8.94 -15.17 -1.68
CA LYS A 116 -7.62 -15.77 -1.89
C LYS A 116 -6.52 -14.89 -1.27
N MET A 117 -6.59 -13.60 -1.52
CA MET A 117 -5.65 -12.63 -0.96
C MET A 117 -5.72 -12.60 0.57
N ALA A 118 -6.94 -12.60 1.13
CA ALA A 118 -7.15 -12.63 2.57
C ALA A 118 -6.57 -13.90 3.21
N ASN A 119 -6.77 -15.05 2.57
CA ASN A 119 -6.21 -16.31 3.05
C ASN A 119 -4.68 -16.29 3.05
N LEU A 120 -4.08 -15.77 1.99
CA LEU A 120 -2.62 -15.65 1.89
C LEU A 120 -2.07 -14.70 2.97
N LEU A 121 -2.71 -13.56 3.16
CA LEU A 121 -2.32 -12.60 4.19
C LEU A 121 -2.44 -13.20 5.59
N SER A 122 -3.51 -13.94 5.85
CA SER A 122 -3.70 -14.63 7.13
C SER A 122 -2.58 -15.63 7.42
N LYS A 123 -2.14 -16.36 6.41
CA LYS A 123 -1.03 -17.32 6.58
C LYS A 123 0.27 -16.63 6.99
N VAL A 124 0.54 -15.48 6.41
CA VAL A 124 1.75 -14.73 6.71
C VAL A 124 1.67 -14.12 8.11
N GLU A 125 0.53 -13.52 8.47
CA GLU A 125 0.36 -12.88 9.78
C GLU A 125 0.24 -13.87 10.93
N ALA A 126 -0.29 -15.07 10.67
CA ALA A 126 -0.47 -16.09 11.69
C ALA A 126 0.83 -16.79 12.10
N LYS A 127 1.90 -16.66 11.32
CA LYS A 127 3.19 -17.28 11.65
C LYS A 127 4.03 -16.32 12.48
N PRO A 128 4.26 -16.61 13.78
CA PRO A 128 5.20 -15.81 14.55
C PRO A 128 6.60 -16.00 13.98
N LEU A 129 7.31 -14.92 13.90
CA LEU A 129 8.72 -14.95 13.48
C LEU A 129 9.60 -15.60 14.53
#